data_925fb087111c8e8bca96bd41c599444c
#
_entry.id   925fb087111c8e8bca96bd41c599444c
#
_cell.length_a   1.000
_cell.length_b   1.000
_cell.length_c   1.000
_cell.angle_alpha   90.00
_cell.angle_beta   90.00
_cell.angle_gamma   90.00
#
_symmetry.space_group_name_H-M   'P 1'
#
loop_
_entity.id
_entity.type
_entity.pdbx_description
1 polymer ?
#
loop_
_entity_poly.entity_id
_entity_poly.type
_entity_poly.pdbx_seq_one_letter_code
_entity_poly.pdbx_strand_id
1 'polypeptide(L)'
;MCALWGTQYYAPGFAAQANMQAPALSVEQLAATTVWFGEQVNAAAVTVPRDETGLFAVSKEKILLNTGHVYDGIVAEYPFLAGPHRSPKPAFYSKLMSAAGFTGYLCPLFGESTLNVDCPAVFLPATIAHEFSHQRGVAAEQEANFVAIRASTTCGDAAYEYSGWLMGYLYLSNAWYSADPQAASENYRTLCDAARTDLADNNAYWAKWEGPVKEAGSTVYTGFLRGYDQTLGMKSYGACVNLLVEYYYPMAQGE
;
A
#
# COMPACT_ATOMS: atom_id res chain seq x y z
N MET A 1 6.95 25.12 5.32
CA MET A 1 6.48 23.73 5.24
C MET A 1 7.42 22.75 5.94
N CYS A 2 8.74 22.85 5.73
CA CYS A 2 9.71 21.93 6.36
C CYS A 2 9.71 21.94 7.90
N ALA A 3 9.28 23.03 8.56
CA ALA A 3 9.35 23.15 10.00
C ALA A 3 8.23 22.40 10.78
N LEU A 4 7.14 21.99 10.13
CA LEU A 4 6.01 21.35 10.81
C LEU A 4 6.05 19.83 10.65
N TRP A 5 6.00 19.34 9.41
CA TRP A 5 5.98 17.91 9.15
C TRP A 5 7.30 17.38 8.55
N GLY A 6 8.04 18.22 7.86
CA GLY A 6 9.33 17.86 7.26
C GLY A 6 10.41 17.39 8.25
N THR A 7 10.26 17.67 9.54
CA THR A 7 11.12 17.11 10.59
C THR A 7 11.01 15.60 10.72
N GLN A 8 9.89 15.01 10.30
CA GLN A 8 9.68 13.54 10.33
C GLN A 8 10.62 12.80 9.38
N TYR A 9 11.12 13.45 8.31
CA TYR A 9 12.13 12.85 7.43
C TYR A 9 13.51 12.68 8.08
N TYR A 10 13.76 13.37 9.20
CA TYR A 10 14.99 13.28 9.98
C TYR A 10 14.82 12.47 11.28
N ALA A 11 13.60 12.06 11.59
CA ALA A 11 13.31 11.16 12.70
C ALA A 11 13.68 9.72 12.32
N PRO A 12 13.94 8.83 13.29
CA PRO A 12 14.08 7.41 13.02
C PRO A 12 12.82 6.89 12.27
N GLY A 13 13.02 6.24 11.12
CA GLY A 13 11.94 5.64 10.34
C GLY A 13 11.25 4.49 11.08
N PHE A 14 10.18 3.97 10.49
CA PHE A 14 9.43 2.85 11.06
C PHE A 14 10.33 1.64 11.28
N ALA A 15 11.13 1.24 10.29
CA ALA A 15 12.00 0.07 10.38
C ALA A 15 12.96 0.17 11.57
N ALA A 16 13.58 1.36 11.77
CA ALA A 16 14.47 1.59 12.90
C ALA A 16 13.74 1.50 14.25
N GLN A 17 12.53 2.05 14.35
CA GLN A 17 11.73 1.99 15.59
C GLN A 17 11.20 0.58 15.87
N ALA A 18 10.88 -0.19 14.82
CA ALA A 18 10.43 -1.59 14.90
C ALA A 18 11.59 -2.60 15.03
N ASN A 19 12.84 -2.12 15.01
CA ASN A 19 14.06 -2.95 15.00
C ASN A 19 14.09 -3.94 13.81
N MET A 20 13.56 -3.54 12.66
CA MET A 20 13.61 -4.28 11.41
C MET A 20 14.83 -3.87 10.60
N GLN A 21 15.47 -4.83 9.92
CA GLN A 21 16.74 -4.61 9.23
C GLN A 21 16.59 -4.44 7.72
N ALA A 22 15.42 -4.82 7.17
CA ALA A 22 15.16 -4.85 5.72
C ALA A 22 16.33 -5.48 4.92
N PRO A 23 16.76 -6.72 5.24
CA PRO A 23 17.97 -7.31 4.69
C PRO A 23 17.86 -7.52 3.17
N ALA A 24 18.99 -7.80 2.53
CA ALA A 24 18.99 -8.27 1.15
C ALA A 24 18.28 -9.63 1.06
N LEU A 25 17.38 -9.77 0.11
CA LEU A 25 16.54 -10.96 -0.07
C LEU A 25 17.09 -11.89 -1.13
N SER A 26 16.88 -13.20 -0.94
CA SER A 26 17.01 -14.16 -2.02
C SER A 26 15.72 -14.20 -2.87
N VAL A 27 15.83 -14.65 -4.12
CA VAL A 27 14.67 -14.84 -5.01
C VAL A 27 13.73 -15.90 -4.43
N GLU A 28 14.25 -16.93 -3.75
CA GLU A 28 13.47 -17.98 -3.12
C GLU A 28 12.62 -17.44 -1.96
N GLN A 29 13.16 -16.55 -1.13
CA GLN A 29 12.42 -15.90 -0.05
C GLN A 29 11.31 -15.02 -0.61
N LEU A 30 11.63 -14.22 -1.64
CA LEU A 30 10.66 -13.38 -2.34
C LEU A 30 9.53 -14.22 -2.95
N ALA A 31 9.88 -15.31 -3.65
CA ALA A 31 8.93 -16.22 -4.27
C ALA A 31 7.99 -16.86 -3.22
N ALA A 32 8.55 -17.44 -2.15
CA ALA A 32 7.77 -18.08 -1.10
C ALA A 32 6.79 -17.11 -0.44
N THR A 33 7.26 -15.88 -0.11
CA THR A 33 6.40 -14.86 0.48
C THR A 33 5.31 -14.41 -0.51
N THR A 34 5.63 -14.28 -1.81
CA THR A 34 4.65 -13.90 -2.83
C THR A 34 3.56 -14.97 -3.01
N VAL A 35 3.94 -16.24 -3.02
CA VAL A 35 2.98 -17.36 -3.08
C VAL A 35 2.05 -17.32 -1.89
N TRP A 36 2.59 -17.19 -0.70
CA TRP A 36 1.79 -17.10 0.54
C TRP A 36 0.83 -15.91 0.52
N PHE A 37 1.28 -14.73 0.05
CA PHE A 37 0.38 -13.57 -0.12
C PHE A 37 -0.74 -13.85 -1.13
N GLY A 38 -0.46 -14.57 -2.21
CA GLY A 38 -1.48 -15.00 -3.18
C GLY A 38 -2.56 -15.88 -2.54
N GLU A 39 -2.18 -16.77 -1.62
CA GLU A 39 -3.11 -17.58 -0.84
C GLU A 39 -3.99 -16.71 0.07
N GLN A 40 -3.40 -15.72 0.76
CA GLN A 40 -4.14 -14.78 1.60
C GLN A 40 -5.13 -13.94 0.75
N VAL A 41 -4.70 -13.46 -0.43
CA VAL A 41 -5.58 -12.75 -1.37
C VAL A 41 -6.76 -13.61 -1.76
N ASN A 42 -6.52 -14.88 -2.15
CA ASN A 42 -7.58 -15.80 -2.53
C ASN A 42 -8.57 -16.05 -1.38
N ALA A 43 -8.07 -16.22 -0.16
CA ALA A 43 -8.90 -16.40 1.03
C ALA A 43 -9.72 -15.15 1.38
N ALA A 44 -9.14 -13.96 1.26
CA ALA A 44 -9.83 -12.71 1.54
C ALA A 44 -10.81 -12.29 0.43
N ALA A 45 -10.55 -12.67 -0.83
CA ALA A 45 -11.40 -12.30 -1.96
C ALA A 45 -12.85 -12.80 -1.85
N VAL A 46 -13.09 -13.90 -1.14
CA VAL A 46 -14.42 -14.48 -0.95
C VAL A 46 -15.19 -13.84 0.22
N THR A 47 -14.53 -13.02 1.04
CA THR A 47 -15.16 -12.36 2.20
C THR A 47 -15.77 -11.00 1.86
N VAL A 48 -15.47 -10.46 0.68
CA VAL A 48 -15.96 -9.14 0.24
C VAL A 48 -17.06 -9.27 -0.81
N PRO A 49 -18.06 -8.36 -0.80
CA PRO A 49 -19.11 -8.36 -1.79
C PRO A 49 -18.57 -8.06 -3.21
N ARG A 50 -19.22 -8.65 -4.20
CA ARG A 50 -18.94 -8.49 -5.62
C ARG A 50 -20.16 -7.98 -6.36
N ASP A 51 -19.95 -7.20 -7.41
CA ASP A 51 -21.02 -6.81 -8.32
C ASP A 51 -21.28 -7.91 -9.38
N GLU A 52 -22.22 -7.63 -10.29
CA GLU A 52 -22.62 -8.56 -11.36
C GLU A 52 -21.46 -8.89 -12.33
N THR A 53 -20.42 -8.06 -12.38
CA THR A 53 -19.23 -8.27 -13.22
C THR A 53 -18.09 -8.96 -12.47
N GLY A 54 -18.29 -9.26 -11.17
CA GLY A 54 -17.29 -9.88 -10.31
C GLY A 54 -16.31 -8.91 -9.67
N LEU A 55 -16.47 -7.59 -9.86
CA LEU A 55 -15.62 -6.56 -9.25
C LEU A 55 -15.95 -6.35 -7.77
N PHE A 56 -14.93 -5.90 -7.02
CA PHE A 56 -15.08 -5.46 -5.64
C PHE A 56 -16.16 -4.38 -5.49
N ALA A 57 -17.19 -4.65 -4.68
CA ALA A 57 -18.42 -3.87 -4.60
C ALA A 57 -18.70 -3.21 -3.24
N VAL A 58 -17.69 -3.05 -2.39
CA VAL A 58 -17.85 -2.23 -1.18
C VAL A 58 -17.88 -0.76 -1.58
N SER A 59 -18.94 -0.04 -1.20
CA SER A 59 -19.06 1.38 -1.56
C SER A 59 -17.99 2.23 -0.91
N LYS A 60 -17.52 3.27 -1.61
CA LYS A 60 -16.50 4.19 -1.11
C LYS A 60 -16.95 4.91 0.16
N GLU A 61 -18.24 5.21 0.28
CA GLU A 61 -18.83 5.81 1.48
C GLU A 61 -18.67 4.87 2.69
N LYS A 62 -18.95 3.57 2.52
CA LYS A 62 -18.79 2.58 3.59
C LYS A 62 -17.32 2.44 3.99
N ILE A 63 -16.40 2.42 3.03
CA ILE A 63 -14.96 2.37 3.28
C ILE A 63 -14.52 3.59 4.10
N LEU A 64 -14.95 4.81 3.71
CA LEU A 64 -14.61 6.06 4.39
C LEU A 64 -15.20 6.16 5.80
N LEU A 65 -16.34 5.53 6.06
CA LEU A 65 -16.96 5.49 7.40
C LEU A 65 -16.27 4.49 8.34
N ASN A 66 -15.69 3.41 7.82
CA ASN A 66 -15.07 2.34 8.61
C ASN A 66 -13.57 2.54 8.88
N THR A 67 -13.14 3.78 9.05
CA THR A 67 -11.71 4.09 9.21
C THR A 67 -11.22 4.01 10.66
N GLY A 68 -12.13 3.97 11.65
CA GLY A 68 -11.80 4.11 13.08
C GLY A 68 -10.88 3.02 13.64
N HIS A 69 -10.99 1.80 13.15
CA HIS A 69 -10.33 0.62 13.70
C HIS A 69 -9.12 0.14 12.88
N VAL A 70 -8.79 0.84 11.78
CA VAL A 70 -7.76 0.39 10.83
C VAL A 70 -6.40 0.17 11.46
N TYR A 71 -6.08 0.92 12.53
CA TYR A 71 -4.78 0.84 13.21
C TYR A 71 -4.80 0.07 14.52
N ASP A 72 -5.95 -0.42 15.00
CA ASP A 72 -6.05 -1.06 16.32
C ASP A 72 -5.14 -2.30 16.43
N GLY A 73 -5.12 -3.16 15.40
CA GLY A 73 -4.29 -4.35 15.37
C GLY A 73 -2.80 -4.04 15.35
N ILE A 74 -2.36 -3.15 14.47
CA ILE A 74 -0.94 -2.81 14.34
C ILE A 74 -0.41 -2.01 15.53
N VAL A 75 -1.22 -1.18 16.20
CA VAL A 75 -0.82 -0.45 17.41
C VAL A 75 -0.57 -1.39 18.58
N ALA A 76 -1.27 -2.52 18.66
CA ALA A 76 -0.98 -3.53 19.66
C ALA A 76 0.43 -4.12 19.49
N GLU A 77 0.90 -4.26 18.26
CA GLU A 77 2.25 -4.75 17.91
C GLU A 77 3.31 -3.64 18.00
N TYR A 78 2.97 -2.44 17.48
CA TYR A 78 3.86 -1.27 17.43
C TYR A 78 3.22 -0.07 18.13
N PRO A 79 3.30 0.04 19.47
CA PRO A 79 2.64 1.10 20.23
C PRO A 79 3.03 2.53 19.84
N PHE A 80 4.20 2.73 19.23
CA PHE A 80 4.64 4.05 18.74
C PHE A 80 3.81 4.56 17.55
N LEU A 81 3.04 3.69 16.89
CA LEU A 81 2.07 4.09 15.86
C LEU A 81 0.73 4.60 16.45
N ALA A 82 0.58 4.59 17.79
CA ALA A 82 -0.59 5.20 18.40
C ALA A 82 -0.64 6.71 18.09
N GLY A 83 -1.83 7.19 17.75
CA GLY A 83 -2.00 8.58 17.38
C GLY A 83 -3.47 8.96 17.18
N PRO A 84 -3.74 10.26 17.01
CA PRO A 84 -5.11 10.73 16.77
C PRO A 84 -5.63 10.17 15.45
N HIS A 85 -6.88 9.74 15.46
CA HIS A 85 -7.60 9.38 14.26
C HIS A 85 -8.18 10.62 13.60
N ARG A 86 -7.77 10.92 12.38
CA ARG A 86 -8.36 11.99 11.56
C ARG A 86 -8.90 11.37 10.29
N SER A 87 -10.25 11.34 10.18
CA SER A 87 -10.91 10.77 9.01
C SER A 87 -10.42 11.43 7.72
N PRO A 88 -10.15 10.63 6.68
CA PRO A 88 -9.67 11.15 5.42
C PRO A 88 -10.80 11.90 4.69
N LYS A 89 -10.43 12.85 3.84
CA LYS A 89 -11.37 13.66 3.06
C LYS A 89 -11.35 13.26 1.59
N PRO A 90 -12.50 12.98 0.96
CA PRO A 90 -12.56 12.78 -0.47
C PRO A 90 -12.26 14.10 -1.20
N ALA A 91 -11.37 14.06 -2.19
CA ALA A 91 -11.04 15.22 -3.00
C ALA A 91 -12.13 15.50 -4.02
N PHE A 92 -12.65 16.72 -4.07
CA PHE A 92 -13.56 17.15 -5.14
C PHE A 92 -12.87 17.22 -6.51
N TYR A 93 -11.54 17.29 -6.53
CA TYR A 93 -10.67 17.29 -7.71
C TYR A 93 -10.01 15.93 -7.98
N SER A 94 -10.64 14.82 -7.57
CA SER A 94 -10.11 13.45 -7.73
C SER A 94 -9.66 13.12 -9.16
N LYS A 95 -10.39 13.57 -10.20
CA LYS A 95 -9.98 13.39 -11.60
C LYS A 95 -8.65 14.05 -11.95
N LEU A 96 -8.36 15.21 -11.36
CA LEU A 96 -7.07 15.86 -11.52
C LEU A 96 -5.97 15.08 -10.81
N MET A 97 -6.27 14.52 -9.63
CA MET A 97 -5.35 13.62 -8.93
C MET A 97 -5.06 12.38 -9.77
N SER A 98 -6.08 11.77 -10.41
CA SER A 98 -5.90 10.63 -11.32
C SER A 98 -5.01 10.98 -12.49
N ALA A 99 -5.23 12.13 -13.11
CA ALA A 99 -4.39 12.61 -14.23
C ALA A 99 -2.92 12.82 -13.82
N ALA A 100 -2.68 13.21 -12.56
CA ALA A 100 -1.34 13.39 -12.00
C ALA A 100 -0.75 12.09 -11.38
N GLY A 101 -1.51 10.99 -11.35
CA GLY A 101 -1.07 9.70 -10.82
C GLY A 101 -1.12 9.56 -9.29
N PHE A 102 -1.90 10.40 -8.60
CA PHE A 102 -2.00 10.37 -7.13
C PHE A 102 -3.25 9.65 -6.64
N THR A 103 -3.08 8.77 -5.65
CA THR A 103 -4.18 8.06 -4.95
C THR A 103 -4.61 8.78 -3.68
N GLY A 104 -3.70 9.48 -3.01
CA GLY A 104 -3.93 10.27 -1.81
C GLY A 104 -2.74 11.18 -1.52
N TYR A 105 -2.86 11.99 -0.52
CA TYR A 105 -1.76 12.73 0.09
C TYR A 105 -2.11 13.25 1.48
N LEU A 106 -1.11 13.37 2.34
CA LEU A 106 -1.20 14.05 3.62
C LEU A 106 -0.93 15.55 3.43
N CYS A 107 -1.84 16.42 3.88
CA CYS A 107 -1.58 17.85 3.97
C CYS A 107 -0.66 18.13 5.18
N PRO A 108 0.60 18.55 4.98
CA PRO A 108 1.58 18.67 6.07
C PRO A 108 1.29 19.83 7.03
N LEU A 109 0.40 20.77 6.66
CA LEU A 109 0.02 21.90 7.51
C LEU A 109 -1.04 21.52 8.53
N PHE A 110 -1.97 20.64 8.15
CA PHE A 110 -3.13 20.30 8.98
C PHE A 110 -3.09 18.85 9.48
N GLY A 111 -2.19 18.01 8.95
CA GLY A 111 -2.14 16.58 9.23
C GLY A 111 -3.41 15.85 8.79
N GLU A 112 -4.06 16.33 7.72
CA GLU A 112 -5.28 15.76 7.15
C GLU A 112 -4.96 15.02 5.86
N SER A 113 -5.50 13.81 5.73
CA SER A 113 -5.37 13.01 4.51
C SER A 113 -6.47 13.35 3.51
N THR A 114 -6.09 13.55 2.26
CA THR A 114 -7.00 13.80 1.14
C THR A 114 -6.87 12.65 0.15
N LEU A 115 -8.00 12.08 -0.29
CA LEU A 115 -8.06 10.87 -1.09
C LEU A 115 -8.64 11.11 -2.46
N ASN A 116 -8.04 10.47 -3.45
CA ASN A 116 -8.63 10.32 -4.77
C ASN A 116 -9.74 9.26 -4.72
N VAL A 117 -10.97 9.70 -4.90
CA VAL A 117 -12.14 8.80 -4.91
C VAL A 117 -12.66 8.54 -6.34
N ASP A 118 -11.95 8.96 -7.38
CA ASP A 118 -12.28 8.64 -8.78
C ASP A 118 -11.76 7.24 -9.18
N CYS A 119 -10.65 6.77 -8.59
CA CYS A 119 -10.05 5.46 -8.88
C CYS A 119 -10.91 4.27 -8.41
N PRO A 120 -10.64 3.03 -8.89
CA PRO A 120 -11.31 1.82 -8.43
C PRO A 120 -11.27 1.67 -6.90
N ALA A 121 -12.38 1.18 -6.33
CA ALA A 121 -12.55 1.14 -4.88
C ALA A 121 -11.65 0.09 -4.18
N VAL A 122 -11.16 -0.91 -4.90
CA VAL A 122 -10.43 -2.05 -4.34
C VAL A 122 -9.17 -1.65 -3.56
N PHE A 123 -8.44 -0.63 -3.99
CA PHE A 123 -7.24 -0.15 -3.28
C PHE A 123 -7.51 1.03 -2.35
N LEU A 124 -8.72 1.57 -2.30
CA LEU A 124 -9.05 2.71 -1.44
C LEU A 124 -8.81 2.40 0.05
N PRO A 125 -9.18 1.21 0.60
CA PRO A 125 -8.88 0.87 1.99
C PRO A 125 -7.38 0.89 2.30
N ALA A 126 -6.54 0.25 1.48
CA ALA A 126 -5.09 0.25 1.68
C ALA A 126 -4.48 1.64 1.50
N THR A 127 -5.02 2.47 0.58
CA THR A 127 -4.61 3.88 0.43
C THR A 127 -4.94 4.69 1.69
N ILE A 128 -6.11 4.48 2.30
CA ILE A 128 -6.47 5.12 3.57
C ILE A 128 -5.47 4.73 4.67
N ALA A 129 -5.17 3.44 4.79
CA ALA A 129 -4.19 2.96 5.76
C ALA A 129 -2.78 3.56 5.51
N HIS A 130 -2.39 3.76 4.24
CA HIS A 130 -1.15 4.42 3.86
C HIS A 130 -1.12 5.88 4.33
N GLU A 131 -2.15 6.66 4.02
CA GLU A 131 -2.24 8.05 4.48
C GLU A 131 -2.26 8.17 6.01
N PHE A 132 -2.85 7.18 6.68
CA PHE A 132 -2.83 7.12 8.14
C PHE A 132 -1.45 6.82 8.72
N SER A 133 -0.59 6.13 7.99
CA SER A 133 0.81 5.96 8.40
C SER A 133 1.54 7.30 8.43
N HIS A 134 1.31 8.13 7.42
CA HIS A 134 1.84 9.49 7.40
C HIS A 134 1.29 10.35 8.54
N GLN A 135 0.01 10.25 8.89
CA GLN A 135 -0.55 10.95 10.06
C GLN A 135 0.14 10.56 11.37
N ARG A 136 0.75 9.37 11.43
CA ARG A 136 1.48 8.82 12.58
C ARG A 136 2.99 9.02 12.50
N GLY A 137 3.45 9.85 11.55
CA GLY A 137 4.85 10.25 11.44
C GLY A 137 5.73 9.30 10.62
N VAL A 138 5.17 8.29 9.97
CA VAL A 138 5.92 7.45 9.02
C VAL A 138 6.12 8.25 7.74
N ALA A 139 7.32 8.82 7.55
CA ALA A 139 7.58 9.74 6.44
C ALA A 139 8.00 9.03 5.15
N ALA A 140 8.71 7.91 5.27
CA ALA A 140 9.21 7.16 4.12
C ALA A 140 8.09 6.38 3.43
N GLU A 141 7.87 6.62 2.12
CA GLU A 141 6.80 6.00 1.33
C GLU A 141 6.82 4.46 1.39
N GLN A 142 8.02 3.88 1.32
CA GLN A 142 8.19 2.43 1.35
C GLN A 142 7.81 1.82 2.70
N GLU A 143 8.14 2.51 3.80
CA GLU A 143 7.72 2.12 5.14
C GLU A 143 6.22 2.34 5.34
N ALA A 144 5.68 3.46 4.81
CA ALA A 144 4.25 3.75 4.84
C ALA A 144 3.43 2.67 4.14
N ASN A 145 3.92 2.15 3.00
CA ASN A 145 3.30 1.02 2.30
C ASN A 145 3.30 -0.26 3.15
N PHE A 146 4.42 -0.59 3.79
CA PHE A 146 4.49 -1.75 4.70
C PHE A 146 3.50 -1.61 5.87
N VAL A 147 3.52 -0.46 6.53
CA VAL A 147 2.62 -0.16 7.66
C VAL A 147 1.15 -0.22 7.24
N ALA A 148 0.82 0.31 6.05
CA ALA A 148 -0.52 0.25 5.48
C ALA A 148 -1.00 -1.19 5.27
N ILE A 149 -0.15 -2.04 4.70
CA ILE A 149 -0.45 -3.46 4.47
C ILE A 149 -0.69 -4.15 5.82
N ARG A 150 0.21 -3.95 6.80
CA ARG A 150 0.04 -4.53 8.14
C ARG A 150 -1.21 -4.04 8.84
N ALA A 151 -1.46 -2.74 8.84
CA ALA A 151 -2.65 -2.16 9.46
C ALA A 151 -3.93 -2.74 8.82
N SER A 152 -3.99 -2.75 7.49
CA SER A 152 -5.15 -3.27 6.76
C SER A 152 -5.40 -4.75 7.05
N THR A 153 -4.36 -5.58 7.06
CA THR A 153 -4.48 -7.04 7.23
C THR A 153 -4.73 -7.49 8.67
N THR A 154 -4.77 -6.56 9.64
CA THR A 154 -4.98 -6.87 11.07
C THR A 154 -6.13 -6.12 11.70
N CYS A 155 -6.89 -5.33 10.93
CA CYS A 155 -7.94 -4.48 11.50
C CYS A 155 -9.30 -5.17 11.70
N GLY A 156 -9.50 -6.38 11.16
CA GLY A 156 -10.75 -7.13 11.28
C GLY A 156 -11.88 -6.65 10.36
N ASP A 157 -11.62 -5.74 9.41
CA ASP A 157 -12.57 -5.35 8.37
C ASP A 157 -12.21 -6.01 7.05
N ALA A 158 -13.14 -6.81 6.50
CA ALA A 158 -12.90 -7.61 5.30
C ALA A 158 -12.47 -6.77 4.07
N ALA A 159 -12.98 -5.54 3.91
CA ALA A 159 -12.60 -4.68 2.79
C ALA A 159 -11.16 -4.19 2.91
N TYR A 160 -10.73 -3.84 4.13
CA TYR A 160 -9.35 -3.45 4.41
C TYR A 160 -8.42 -4.64 4.30
N GLU A 161 -8.76 -5.79 4.87
CA GLU A 161 -7.94 -7.01 4.81
C GLU A 161 -7.69 -7.43 3.36
N TYR A 162 -8.73 -7.53 2.54
CA TYR A 162 -8.58 -7.88 1.13
C TYR A 162 -7.71 -6.87 0.38
N SER A 163 -7.98 -5.57 0.57
CA SER A 163 -7.20 -4.49 -0.06
C SER A 163 -5.73 -4.52 0.33
N GLY A 164 -5.44 -4.77 1.61
CA GLY A 164 -4.08 -4.87 2.15
C GLY A 164 -3.31 -6.08 1.58
N TRP A 165 -3.94 -7.26 1.58
CA TRP A 165 -3.34 -8.46 1.00
C TRP A 165 -3.07 -8.29 -0.49
N LEU A 166 -4.02 -7.71 -1.23
CA LEU A 166 -3.88 -7.46 -2.67
C LEU A 166 -2.77 -6.44 -2.98
N MET A 167 -2.65 -5.39 -2.17
CA MET A 167 -1.59 -4.39 -2.29
C MET A 167 -0.21 -5.02 -2.03
N GLY A 168 -0.08 -5.81 -0.96
CA GLY A 168 1.15 -6.52 -0.65
C GLY A 168 1.56 -7.50 -1.74
N TYR A 169 0.59 -8.29 -2.24
CA TYR A 169 0.81 -9.19 -3.38
C TYR A 169 1.30 -8.43 -4.62
N LEU A 170 0.72 -7.28 -4.92
CA LEU A 170 1.13 -6.47 -6.07
C LEU A 170 2.59 -6.01 -5.97
N TYR A 171 3.03 -5.53 -4.79
CA TYR A 171 4.44 -5.15 -4.57
C TYR A 171 5.39 -6.33 -4.71
N LEU A 172 5.09 -7.45 -4.06
CA LEU A 172 5.91 -8.66 -4.08
C LEU A 172 5.97 -9.27 -5.49
N SER A 173 4.83 -9.39 -6.16
CA SER A 173 4.72 -9.96 -7.51
C SER A 173 5.47 -9.12 -8.55
N ASN A 174 5.41 -7.78 -8.48
CA ASN A 174 6.17 -6.90 -9.37
C ASN A 174 7.70 -7.04 -9.15
N ALA A 175 8.12 -7.18 -7.90
CA ALA A 175 9.52 -7.43 -7.57
C ALA A 175 9.98 -8.79 -8.09
N TRP A 176 9.17 -9.84 -7.88
CA TRP A 176 9.46 -11.17 -8.38
C TRP A 176 9.47 -11.23 -9.90
N TYR A 177 8.52 -10.56 -10.57
CA TYR A 177 8.49 -10.45 -12.03
C TYR A 177 9.77 -9.80 -12.60
N SER A 178 10.35 -8.85 -11.87
CA SER A 178 11.63 -8.23 -12.28
C SER A 178 12.82 -9.19 -12.16
N ALA A 179 12.74 -10.19 -11.28
CA ALA A 179 13.79 -11.19 -11.05
C ALA A 179 13.59 -12.46 -11.89
N ASP A 180 12.35 -12.95 -11.97
CA ASP A 180 11.94 -14.15 -12.73
C ASP A 180 10.53 -13.95 -13.32
N PRO A 181 10.43 -13.39 -14.54
CA PRO A 181 9.15 -13.11 -15.18
C PRO A 181 8.29 -14.34 -15.43
N GLN A 182 8.92 -15.51 -15.69
CA GLN A 182 8.18 -16.73 -15.97
C GLN A 182 7.51 -17.26 -14.70
N ALA A 183 8.26 -17.46 -13.63
CA ALA A 183 7.74 -17.98 -12.38
C ALA A 183 6.69 -17.03 -11.76
N ALA A 184 6.93 -15.71 -11.80
CA ALA A 184 5.95 -14.72 -11.32
C ALA A 184 4.65 -14.75 -12.13
N SER A 185 4.74 -14.92 -13.47
CA SER A 185 3.55 -15.04 -14.32
C SER A 185 2.77 -16.33 -14.08
N GLU A 186 3.46 -17.43 -13.77
CA GLU A 186 2.83 -18.69 -13.38
C GLU A 186 2.09 -18.54 -12.05
N ASN A 187 2.73 -17.89 -11.06
CA ASN A 187 2.09 -17.58 -9.78
C ASN A 187 0.87 -16.65 -9.93
N TYR A 188 0.94 -15.62 -10.77
CA TYR A 188 -0.22 -14.74 -11.02
C TYR A 188 -1.47 -15.52 -11.47
N ARG A 189 -1.29 -16.62 -12.22
CA ARG A 189 -2.41 -17.47 -12.66
C ARG A 189 -3.05 -18.27 -11.53
N THR A 190 -2.40 -18.41 -10.38
CA THR A 190 -2.97 -19.08 -9.18
C THR A 190 -3.92 -18.19 -8.40
N LEU A 191 -3.93 -16.88 -8.65
CA LEU A 191 -4.95 -15.99 -8.09
C LEU A 191 -6.34 -16.38 -8.58
N CYS A 192 -7.32 -16.25 -7.70
CA CYS A 192 -8.72 -16.44 -8.07
C CYS A 192 -9.19 -15.41 -9.10
N ASP A 193 -10.25 -15.73 -9.84
CA ASP A 193 -10.78 -14.86 -10.89
C ASP A 193 -11.16 -13.48 -10.37
N ALA A 194 -11.75 -13.40 -9.18
CA ALA A 194 -12.11 -12.14 -8.54
C ALA A 194 -10.92 -11.20 -8.35
N ALA A 195 -9.82 -11.71 -7.80
CA ALA A 195 -8.61 -10.91 -7.59
C ALA A 195 -7.97 -10.46 -8.91
N ARG A 196 -7.94 -11.35 -9.91
CA ARG A 196 -7.43 -10.99 -11.25
C ARG A 196 -8.31 -9.95 -11.94
N THR A 197 -9.64 -10.02 -11.77
CA THR A 197 -10.59 -9.05 -12.30
C THR A 197 -10.38 -7.67 -11.68
N ASP A 198 -10.23 -7.58 -10.35
CA ASP A 198 -9.94 -6.32 -9.65
C ASP A 198 -8.60 -5.70 -10.09
N LEU A 199 -7.55 -6.52 -10.24
CA LEU A 199 -6.25 -6.04 -10.72
C LEU A 199 -6.33 -5.55 -12.17
N ALA A 200 -7.07 -6.25 -13.02
CA ALA A 200 -7.27 -5.87 -14.42
C ALA A 200 -8.04 -4.55 -14.54
N ASP A 201 -9.11 -4.36 -13.75
CA ASP A 201 -9.88 -3.10 -13.71
C ASP A 201 -9.00 -1.94 -13.23
N ASN A 202 -8.24 -2.14 -12.16
CA ASN A 202 -7.32 -1.13 -11.66
C ASN A 202 -6.26 -0.74 -12.71
N ASN A 203 -5.66 -1.72 -13.38
CA ASN A 203 -4.68 -1.46 -14.44
C ASN A 203 -5.31 -0.74 -15.63
N ALA A 204 -6.52 -1.14 -16.05
CA ALA A 204 -7.27 -0.49 -17.13
C ALA A 204 -7.65 0.95 -16.76
N TYR A 205 -7.98 1.21 -15.50
CA TYR A 205 -8.24 2.56 -15.02
C TYR A 205 -6.99 3.45 -15.14
N TRP A 206 -5.85 3.01 -14.60
CA TRP A 206 -4.62 3.82 -14.62
C TRP A 206 -4.02 3.98 -16.01
N ALA A 207 -4.21 3.02 -16.91
CA ALA A 207 -3.78 3.13 -18.30
C ALA A 207 -4.47 4.28 -19.05
N LYS A 208 -5.67 4.71 -18.65
CA LYS A 208 -6.37 5.88 -19.22
C LYS A 208 -5.67 7.20 -18.91
N TRP A 209 -4.87 7.23 -17.86
CA TRP A 209 -4.20 8.43 -17.37
C TRP A 209 -2.70 8.50 -17.74
N GLU A 210 -2.21 7.54 -18.54
CA GLU A 210 -0.84 7.60 -19.05
C GLU A 210 -0.68 8.82 -19.98
N GLY A 211 0.39 9.60 -19.79
CA GLY A 211 0.68 10.76 -20.63
C GLY A 211 1.44 11.88 -19.90
N PRO A 212 1.64 13.03 -20.59
CA PRO A 212 2.53 14.11 -20.11
C PRO A 212 2.17 14.69 -18.74
N VAL A 213 0.90 14.69 -18.37
CA VAL A 213 0.45 15.22 -17.06
C VAL A 213 0.92 14.30 -15.92
N LYS A 214 0.81 12.98 -16.10
CA LYS A 214 1.31 11.98 -15.16
C LYS A 214 2.84 12.05 -15.05
N GLU A 215 3.53 12.19 -16.18
CA GLU A 215 4.99 12.33 -16.21
C GLU A 215 5.45 13.59 -15.46
N ALA A 216 4.78 14.72 -15.66
CA ALA A 216 5.06 15.95 -14.93
C ALA A 216 4.79 15.79 -13.42
N GLY A 217 3.66 15.17 -13.04
CA GLY A 217 3.32 14.89 -11.65
C GLY A 217 4.37 14.02 -10.97
N SER A 218 4.78 12.92 -11.62
CA SER A 218 5.80 12.02 -11.08
C SER A 218 7.19 12.69 -10.99
N THR A 219 7.54 13.57 -11.92
CA THR A 219 8.81 14.33 -11.90
C THR A 219 8.85 15.30 -10.72
N VAL A 220 7.78 16.04 -10.48
CA VAL A 220 7.68 16.96 -9.33
C VAL A 220 7.76 16.19 -8.02
N TYR A 221 7.03 15.08 -7.90
CA TYR A 221 7.03 14.25 -6.70
C TYR A 221 8.40 13.59 -6.44
N THR A 222 9.03 13.03 -7.48
CA THR A 222 10.37 12.46 -7.38
C THR A 222 11.41 13.51 -6.99
N GLY A 223 11.28 14.74 -7.53
CA GLY A 223 12.14 15.87 -7.16
C GLY A 223 11.98 16.24 -5.68
N PHE A 224 10.74 16.23 -5.17
CA PHE A 224 10.44 16.45 -3.77
C PHE A 224 11.09 15.37 -2.88
N LEU A 225 10.90 14.10 -3.18
CA LEU A 225 11.49 12.97 -2.41
C LEU A 225 13.02 13.00 -2.42
N ARG A 226 13.66 13.29 -3.56
CA ARG A 226 15.12 13.43 -3.66
C ARG A 226 15.66 14.56 -2.81
N GLY A 227 14.91 15.65 -2.65
CA GLY A 227 15.28 16.77 -1.79
C GLY A 227 15.36 16.42 -0.30
N TYR A 228 14.80 15.29 0.11
CA TYR A 228 14.85 14.75 1.49
C TYR A 228 15.74 13.50 1.61
N ASP A 229 16.66 13.30 0.66
CA ASP A 229 17.70 12.26 0.69
C ASP A 229 17.16 10.81 0.82
N GLN A 230 15.98 10.53 0.26
CA GLN A 230 15.42 9.18 0.18
C GLN A 230 16.15 8.34 -0.88
N THR A 231 17.47 8.29 -0.80
CA THR A 231 18.32 7.44 -1.64
C THR A 231 18.52 6.07 -0.99
N LEU A 232 17.48 5.26 -0.90
CA LEU A 232 17.67 3.83 -0.72
C LEU A 232 18.20 3.27 -2.04
N GLY A 233 19.46 2.82 -2.02
CA GLY A 233 20.21 2.42 -3.19
C GLY A 233 19.49 1.40 -4.07
N MET A 234 19.74 1.48 -5.38
CA MET A 234 19.16 0.69 -6.47
C MET A 234 19.50 -0.83 -6.47
N LYS A 235 19.82 -1.42 -5.34
CA LYS A 235 20.11 -2.86 -5.19
C LYS A 235 19.07 -3.64 -4.39
N SER A 236 17.99 -3.00 -3.90
CA SER A 236 16.89 -3.67 -3.22
C SER A 236 15.65 -3.66 -4.10
N TYR A 237 14.79 -4.66 -3.97
CA TYR A 237 13.45 -4.71 -4.58
C TYR A 237 12.52 -3.59 -4.09
N GLY A 238 13.04 -2.64 -3.34
CA GLY A 238 12.34 -1.59 -2.61
C GLY A 238 12.21 -1.95 -1.12
N ALA A 239 12.37 -0.95 -0.24
CA ALA A 239 12.35 -1.19 1.20
C ALA A 239 11.01 -1.81 1.68
N CYS A 240 9.88 -1.50 1.04
CA CYS A 240 8.60 -2.13 1.34
C CYS A 240 8.66 -3.65 1.14
N VAL A 241 9.17 -4.12 0.00
CA VAL A 241 9.29 -5.55 -0.31
C VAL A 241 10.22 -6.25 0.68
N ASN A 242 11.35 -5.62 1.02
CA ASN A 242 12.28 -6.19 2.00
C ASN A 242 11.62 -6.32 3.38
N LEU A 243 10.88 -5.33 3.84
CA LEU A 243 10.14 -5.38 5.10
C LEU A 243 9.02 -6.44 5.06
N LEU A 244 8.30 -6.56 3.95
CA LEU A 244 7.27 -7.60 3.78
C LEU A 244 7.87 -8.99 3.87
N VAL A 245 8.99 -9.24 3.21
CA VAL A 245 9.64 -10.56 3.25
C VAL A 245 10.25 -10.82 4.61
N GLU A 246 10.94 -9.84 5.23
CA GLU A 246 11.48 -9.99 6.60
C GLU A 246 10.39 -10.38 7.58
N TYR A 247 9.20 -9.77 7.47
CA TYR A 247 8.11 -10.01 8.41
C TYR A 247 7.35 -11.30 8.12
N TYR A 248 7.01 -11.56 6.86
CA TYR A 248 6.06 -12.63 6.50
C TYR A 248 6.71 -13.93 6.03
N TYR A 249 8.00 -13.94 5.71
CA TYR A 249 8.67 -15.17 5.27
C TYR A 249 8.63 -16.30 6.30
N PRO A 250 8.82 -16.07 7.62
CA PRO A 250 8.64 -17.12 8.62
C PRO A 250 7.24 -17.75 8.56
N MET A 251 6.19 -16.92 8.43
CA MET A 251 4.81 -17.40 8.28
C MET A 251 4.60 -18.21 6.99
N ALA A 252 5.26 -17.82 5.90
CA ALA A 252 5.24 -18.56 4.64
C ALA A 252 5.95 -19.93 4.75
N GLN A 253 6.81 -20.12 5.76
CA GLN A 253 7.47 -21.40 6.06
C GLN A 253 6.70 -22.24 7.09
N GLY A 254 5.58 -21.72 7.62
CA GLY A 254 4.77 -22.43 8.62
C GLY A 254 5.30 -22.29 10.06
N GLU A 255 6.13 -21.29 10.31
CA GLU A 255 6.69 -20.95 11.62
C GLU A 255 5.79 -19.99 12.43
#